data_cda54dd0c5c8127d6c7166323024c2ca
#
_entry.id   cda54dd0c5c8127d6c7166323024c2ca
#
_cell.length_a   1.000
_cell.length_b   1.000
_cell.length_c   1.000
_cell.angle_alpha   90.00
_cell.angle_beta   90.00
_cell.angle_gamma   90.00
#
_symmetry.space_group_name_H-M   'P 1'
#
loop_
_entity.id
_entity.type
_entity.pdbx_description
1 polymer ?
#
loop_
_entity_poly.entity_id
_entity_poly.type
_entity_poly.pdbx_seq_one_letter_code
_entity_poly.pdbx_strand_id
1 'polypeptide(L)'
;MLDAHFAMTERELLGDLSQLEVFVNGFFFRGDEAKISVWDHGLLYGDGIFEGIRAYQGGVFKLDEHLERLFESAQAINMKFPYSINELGHVVLETLKRNQLKDAHVRVLVTRGIGKPGVSPASCTRPGLVVMAYPFPPLLGEKPARLITSSVQRKAPRSVDARVKSLNYLDNVLAKLQAICAGMDDAIMLDSNGCIAETTGANVFAVIRGSLHTPNLTAALPGITRYTVIQLAKEQGIQVEERQMTLGDLYVADEVFLTGTATEIAVAGEIDGRKIGDGKTGPVASALMKSYQELVISGPHVTRIE
;
A
#
# COMPACT_ATOMS: atom_id res chain seq x y z
N MET A 1 -36.28 7.69 15.04
CA MET A 1 -36.26 7.35 13.62
C MET A 1 -34.79 7.40 13.19
N LEU A 2 -34.16 6.25 13.04
CA LEU A 2 -32.85 6.16 12.40
C LEU A 2 -33.11 6.38 10.93
N ASP A 3 -32.57 7.48 10.39
CA ASP A 3 -32.86 7.99 9.05
C ASP A 3 -32.54 6.99 7.92
N ALA A 4 -33.25 7.13 6.81
CA ALA A 4 -33.16 6.33 5.60
C ALA A 4 -31.74 6.16 4.99
N HIS A 5 -30.73 6.85 5.53
CA HIS A 5 -29.33 6.69 5.15
C HIS A 5 -28.70 5.34 5.54
N PHE A 6 -29.34 4.58 6.43
CA PHE A 6 -28.95 3.20 6.76
C PHE A 6 -29.78 2.14 6.02
N ALA A 7 -30.55 2.54 5.01
CA ALA A 7 -31.45 1.65 4.30
C ALA A 7 -30.79 0.81 3.18
N MET A 8 -29.55 1.14 2.76
CA MET A 8 -28.84 0.32 1.76
C MET A 8 -28.30 -0.95 2.41
N THR A 9 -28.55 -2.07 1.79
CA THR A 9 -27.94 -3.35 2.18
C THR A 9 -26.45 -3.34 1.86
N GLU A 10 -25.67 -4.16 2.55
CA GLU A 10 -24.23 -4.35 2.29
C GLU A 10 -23.98 -4.73 0.81
N ARG A 11 -24.88 -5.53 0.23
CA ARG A 11 -24.84 -5.93 -1.17
C ARG A 11 -25.01 -4.75 -2.13
N GLU A 12 -25.89 -3.82 -1.83
CA GLU A 12 -26.08 -2.61 -2.64
C GLU A 12 -24.89 -1.66 -2.56
N LEU A 13 -24.24 -1.58 -1.38
CA LEU A 13 -23.03 -0.78 -1.19
C LEU A 13 -21.81 -1.36 -1.92
N LEU A 14 -21.65 -2.69 -1.89
CA LEU A 14 -20.51 -3.38 -2.49
C LEU A 14 -20.64 -3.57 -4.01
N GLY A 15 -21.88 -3.56 -4.54
CA GLY A 15 -22.10 -3.87 -5.96
C GLY A 15 -21.51 -5.23 -6.34
N ASP A 16 -20.71 -5.26 -7.40
CA ASP A 16 -20.07 -6.49 -7.91
C ASP A 16 -19.12 -7.14 -6.91
N LEU A 17 -18.52 -6.38 -5.99
CA LEU A 17 -17.65 -6.93 -4.94
C LEU A 17 -18.39 -7.89 -4.00
N SER A 18 -19.72 -7.77 -3.89
CA SER A 18 -20.55 -8.67 -3.09
C SER A 18 -20.52 -10.12 -3.57
N GLN A 19 -20.20 -10.35 -4.85
CA GLN A 19 -20.16 -11.67 -5.47
C GLN A 19 -18.79 -12.35 -5.34
N LEU A 20 -17.74 -11.60 -5.02
CA LEU A 20 -16.39 -12.13 -4.89
C LEU A 20 -16.28 -13.04 -3.66
N GLU A 21 -15.52 -14.12 -3.80
CA GLU A 21 -15.17 -14.98 -2.67
C GLU A 21 -14.03 -14.37 -1.85
N VAL A 22 -14.25 -14.27 -0.55
CA VAL A 22 -13.31 -13.75 0.44
C VAL A 22 -12.94 -14.88 1.41
N PHE A 23 -11.65 -15.08 1.61
CA PHE A 23 -11.17 -16.02 2.63
C PHE A 23 -11.19 -15.36 4.01
N VAL A 24 -11.85 -16.01 4.97
CA VAL A 24 -11.90 -15.57 6.37
C VAL A 24 -11.65 -16.76 7.29
N ASN A 25 -10.55 -16.76 8.02
CA ASN A 25 -10.26 -17.71 9.10
C ASN A 25 -10.38 -19.20 8.74
N GLY A 26 -9.99 -19.59 7.52
CA GLY A 26 -9.99 -20.98 7.04
C GLY A 26 -11.11 -21.33 6.05
N PHE A 27 -12.05 -20.41 5.81
CA PHE A 27 -13.19 -20.65 4.92
C PHE A 27 -13.36 -19.53 3.90
N PHE A 28 -13.95 -19.85 2.74
CA PHE A 28 -14.35 -18.88 1.74
C PHE A 28 -15.84 -18.52 1.93
N PHE A 29 -16.12 -17.22 1.86
CA PHE A 29 -17.47 -16.64 1.96
C PHE A 29 -17.68 -15.68 0.79
N ARG A 30 -18.92 -15.46 0.41
CA ARG A 30 -19.24 -14.34 -0.50
C ARG A 30 -18.92 -13.01 0.17
N GLY A 31 -18.61 -11.99 -0.61
CA GLY A 31 -18.22 -10.67 -0.10
C GLY A 31 -19.25 -10.04 0.85
N ASP A 32 -20.57 -10.23 0.57
CA ASP A 32 -21.66 -9.74 1.42
C ASP A 32 -21.89 -10.61 2.68
N GLU A 33 -21.29 -11.78 2.76
CA GLU A 33 -21.40 -12.71 3.89
C GLU A 33 -20.11 -12.76 4.74
N ALA A 34 -19.00 -12.25 4.21
CA ALA A 34 -17.71 -12.27 4.87
C ALA A 34 -17.69 -11.32 6.08
N LYS A 35 -17.60 -11.86 7.28
CA LYS A 35 -17.74 -11.11 8.54
C LYS A 35 -16.59 -11.41 9.50
N ILE A 36 -16.20 -10.38 10.25
CA ILE A 36 -15.32 -10.53 11.42
C ILE A 36 -16.09 -10.20 12.69
N SER A 37 -15.63 -10.72 13.83
CA SER A 37 -16.24 -10.44 15.12
C SER A 37 -16.07 -8.97 15.52
N VAL A 38 -17.11 -8.39 16.13
CA VAL A 38 -17.03 -7.06 16.78
C VAL A 38 -16.05 -7.03 17.97
N TRP A 39 -15.64 -8.19 18.49
CA TRP A 39 -14.65 -8.35 19.55
C TRP A 39 -13.23 -8.59 19.04
N ASP A 40 -13.02 -8.46 17.73
CA ASP A 40 -11.69 -8.56 17.13
C ASP A 40 -10.85 -7.30 17.47
N HIS A 41 -9.66 -7.51 18.03
CA HIS A 41 -8.76 -6.42 18.42
C HIS A 41 -8.26 -5.61 17.23
N GLY A 42 -8.24 -6.18 16.02
CA GLY A 42 -7.99 -5.43 14.79
C GLY A 42 -9.05 -4.35 14.56
N LEU A 43 -10.34 -4.66 14.82
CA LEU A 43 -11.43 -3.69 14.75
C LEU A 43 -11.40 -2.71 15.92
N LEU A 44 -11.23 -3.22 17.16
CA LEU A 44 -11.34 -2.40 18.37
C LEU A 44 -10.16 -1.46 18.58
N TYR A 45 -8.95 -1.87 18.21
CA TYR A 45 -7.71 -1.15 18.56
C TYR A 45 -6.75 -0.94 17.39
N GLY A 46 -7.08 -1.44 16.19
CA GLY A 46 -6.13 -1.45 15.07
C GLY A 46 -4.96 -2.40 15.29
N ASP A 47 -5.07 -3.38 16.22
CA ASP A 47 -4.04 -4.37 16.48
C ASP A 47 -4.03 -5.43 15.39
N GLY A 48 -3.30 -5.12 14.33
CA GLY A 48 -3.18 -5.95 13.15
C GLY A 48 -2.25 -5.36 12.11
N ILE A 49 -2.00 -6.14 11.09
CA ILE A 49 -1.10 -5.84 9.97
C ILE A 49 -1.78 -6.19 8.65
N PHE A 50 -1.25 -5.66 7.56
CA PHE A 50 -1.80 -5.98 6.25
C PHE A 50 -0.78 -5.94 5.13
N GLU A 51 -1.11 -6.57 4.01
CA GLU A 51 -0.42 -6.41 2.75
C GLU A 51 -1.38 -6.03 1.61
N GLY A 52 -0.81 -5.32 0.63
CA GLY A 52 -1.41 -5.10 -0.66
C GLY A 52 -0.50 -5.70 -1.72
N ILE A 53 -1.01 -6.66 -2.47
CA ILE A 53 -0.27 -7.43 -3.48
C ILE A 53 -0.99 -7.24 -4.81
N ARG A 54 -0.28 -7.33 -5.93
CA ARG A 54 -0.91 -7.16 -7.23
C ARG A 54 -0.66 -8.35 -8.15
N ALA A 55 -1.73 -8.77 -8.83
CA ALA A 55 -1.70 -9.72 -9.92
C ALA A 55 -1.79 -8.97 -11.26
N TYR A 56 -0.98 -9.40 -12.23
CA TYR A 56 -0.92 -8.89 -13.59
C TYR A 56 -0.99 -10.06 -14.58
N GLN A 57 -1.96 -10.08 -15.46
CA GLN A 57 -2.11 -11.08 -16.52
C GLN A 57 -1.97 -12.54 -16.03
N GLY A 58 -2.55 -12.84 -14.87
CA GLY A 58 -2.51 -14.18 -14.28
C GLY A 58 -1.20 -14.52 -13.55
N GLY A 59 -0.39 -13.54 -13.21
CA GLY A 59 0.80 -13.69 -12.38
C GLY A 59 0.81 -12.72 -11.20
N VAL A 60 1.22 -13.18 -10.03
CA VAL A 60 1.37 -12.36 -8.82
C VAL A 60 2.81 -11.90 -8.71
N PHE A 61 3.04 -10.60 -8.74
CA PHE A 61 4.39 -10.03 -8.68
C PHE A 61 4.91 -9.97 -7.25
N LYS A 62 6.10 -10.52 -7.02
CA LYS A 62 6.82 -10.51 -5.75
C LYS A 62 5.96 -11.00 -4.57
N LEU A 63 5.24 -12.09 -4.76
CA LEU A 63 4.39 -12.68 -3.73
C LEU A 63 5.17 -12.98 -2.45
N ASP A 64 6.33 -13.63 -2.57
CA ASP A 64 7.14 -14.04 -1.43
C ASP A 64 7.63 -12.83 -0.63
N GLU A 65 8.16 -11.80 -1.30
CA GLU A 65 8.66 -10.59 -0.63
C GLU A 65 7.52 -9.83 0.10
N HIS A 66 6.30 -9.85 -0.44
CA HIS A 66 5.14 -9.29 0.25
C HIS A 66 4.78 -10.09 1.50
N LEU A 67 4.81 -11.41 1.41
CA LEU A 67 4.50 -12.28 2.55
C LEU A 67 5.61 -12.22 3.60
N GLU A 68 6.89 -12.19 3.21
CA GLU A 68 8.01 -11.98 4.12
C GLU A 68 7.83 -10.69 4.92
N ARG A 69 7.51 -9.56 4.28
CA ARG A 69 7.26 -8.29 4.97
C ARG A 69 6.04 -8.34 5.88
N LEU A 70 5.00 -9.10 5.53
CA LEU A 70 3.86 -9.35 6.44
C LEU A 70 4.31 -10.07 7.71
N PHE A 71 5.16 -11.10 7.58
CA PHE A 71 5.71 -11.83 8.71
C PHE A 71 6.68 -10.99 9.56
N GLU A 72 7.51 -10.15 8.93
CA GLU A 72 8.34 -9.16 9.63
C GLU A 72 7.47 -8.18 10.44
N SER A 73 6.38 -7.70 9.86
CA SER A 73 5.41 -6.85 10.57
C SER A 73 4.75 -7.57 11.74
N ALA A 74 4.39 -8.86 11.59
CA ALA A 74 3.86 -9.68 12.67
C ALA A 74 4.88 -9.84 13.81
N GLN A 75 6.13 -10.11 13.47
CA GLN A 75 7.21 -10.25 14.45
C GLN A 75 7.45 -8.94 15.20
N ALA A 76 7.45 -7.81 14.51
CA ALA A 76 7.68 -6.50 15.11
C ALA A 76 6.63 -6.12 16.17
N ILE A 77 5.38 -6.55 16.00
CA ILE A 77 4.31 -6.35 17.01
C ILE A 77 4.10 -7.57 17.92
N ASN A 78 5.05 -8.50 17.94
CA ASN A 78 4.97 -9.74 18.72
C ASN A 78 3.63 -10.49 18.51
N MET A 79 3.21 -10.62 17.25
CA MET A 79 2.03 -11.39 16.86
C MET A 79 2.44 -12.79 16.43
N LYS A 80 1.96 -13.81 17.12
CA LYS A 80 2.12 -15.21 16.68
C LYS A 80 1.17 -15.47 15.52
N PHE A 81 1.74 -15.82 14.36
CA PHE A 81 0.97 -16.09 13.17
C PHE A 81 1.07 -17.57 12.80
N PRO A 82 -0.05 -18.32 12.82
CA PRO A 82 -0.02 -19.79 12.75
C PRO A 82 0.12 -20.36 11.33
N TYR A 83 0.33 -19.51 10.33
CA TYR A 83 0.52 -19.93 8.94
C TYR A 83 1.99 -19.80 8.55
N SER A 84 2.46 -20.67 7.66
CA SER A 84 3.72 -20.50 6.94
C SER A 84 3.52 -19.56 5.73
N ILE A 85 4.62 -19.04 5.19
CA ILE A 85 4.61 -18.23 3.96
C ILE A 85 3.96 -19.01 2.82
N ASN A 86 4.30 -20.30 2.65
CA ASN A 86 3.75 -21.14 1.60
C ASN A 86 2.24 -21.34 1.74
N GLU A 87 1.73 -21.63 2.95
CA GLU A 87 0.28 -21.77 3.18
C GLU A 87 -0.47 -20.48 2.85
N LEU A 88 0.09 -19.33 3.25
CA LEU A 88 -0.53 -18.05 2.94
C LEU A 88 -0.45 -17.71 1.44
N GLY A 89 0.65 -18.05 0.78
CA GLY A 89 0.80 -17.95 -0.67
C GLY A 89 -0.27 -18.76 -1.42
N HIS A 90 -0.52 -20.00 -0.99
CA HIS A 90 -1.60 -20.82 -1.55
C HIS A 90 -2.99 -20.17 -1.35
N VAL A 91 -3.26 -19.58 -0.18
CA VAL A 91 -4.54 -18.88 0.05
C VAL A 91 -4.69 -17.67 -0.87
N VAL A 92 -3.62 -16.91 -1.11
CA VAL A 92 -3.64 -15.77 -2.05
C VAL A 92 -3.95 -16.25 -3.48
N LEU A 93 -3.25 -17.26 -3.96
CA LEU A 93 -3.46 -17.80 -5.31
C LEU A 93 -4.85 -18.43 -5.48
N GLU A 94 -5.32 -19.18 -4.47
CA GLU A 94 -6.65 -19.77 -4.48
C GLU A 94 -7.76 -18.70 -4.47
N THR A 95 -7.56 -17.59 -3.74
CA THR A 95 -8.51 -16.46 -3.75
C THR A 95 -8.62 -15.84 -5.13
N LEU A 96 -7.51 -15.66 -5.84
CA LEU A 96 -7.49 -15.16 -7.22
C LEU A 96 -8.16 -16.13 -8.20
N LYS A 97 -7.86 -17.43 -8.08
CA LYS A 97 -8.39 -18.50 -8.92
C LYS A 97 -9.92 -18.62 -8.78
N ARG A 98 -10.45 -18.66 -7.56
CA ARG A 98 -11.90 -18.73 -7.29
C ARG A 98 -12.65 -17.56 -7.88
N ASN A 99 -12.08 -16.36 -7.81
CA ASN A 99 -12.65 -15.16 -8.38
C ASN A 99 -12.34 -14.97 -9.87
N GLN A 100 -11.61 -15.89 -10.51
CA GLN A 100 -11.20 -15.84 -11.93
C GLN A 100 -10.51 -14.52 -12.31
N LEU A 101 -9.76 -13.94 -11.37
CA LEU A 101 -9.09 -12.66 -11.53
C LEU A 101 -7.67 -12.84 -12.03
N LYS A 102 -7.37 -12.28 -13.22
CA LYS A 102 -6.02 -12.23 -13.80
C LYS A 102 -5.29 -10.92 -13.50
N ASP A 103 -6.05 -9.85 -13.36
CA ASP A 103 -5.59 -8.50 -13.01
C ASP A 103 -6.36 -8.04 -11.79
N ALA A 104 -5.68 -7.94 -10.64
CA ALA A 104 -6.35 -7.70 -9.37
C ALA A 104 -5.42 -7.08 -8.32
N HIS A 105 -6.02 -6.39 -7.37
CA HIS A 105 -5.39 -6.09 -6.09
C HIS A 105 -5.80 -7.13 -5.06
N VAL A 106 -4.83 -7.71 -4.36
CA VAL A 106 -5.06 -8.63 -3.25
C VAL A 106 -4.75 -7.92 -1.95
N ARG A 107 -5.69 -7.97 -1.02
CA ARG A 107 -5.52 -7.47 0.35
C ARG A 107 -5.44 -8.67 1.29
N VAL A 108 -4.34 -8.77 2.01
CA VAL A 108 -4.15 -9.72 3.11
C VAL A 108 -4.22 -8.93 4.42
N LEU A 109 -5.11 -9.30 5.31
CA LEU A 109 -5.29 -8.68 6.63
C LEU A 109 -5.06 -9.74 7.70
N VAL A 110 -4.23 -9.42 8.67
CA VAL A 110 -4.03 -10.26 9.86
C VAL A 110 -4.31 -9.41 11.09
N THR A 111 -5.27 -9.84 11.90
CA THR A 111 -5.60 -9.17 13.16
C THR A 111 -5.06 -9.96 14.34
N ARG A 112 -4.95 -9.32 15.50
CA ARG A 112 -4.67 -10.05 16.77
C ARG A 112 -5.72 -11.11 17.07
N GLY A 113 -6.94 -10.95 16.52
CA GLY A 113 -8.07 -11.83 16.72
C GLY A 113 -8.99 -11.43 17.86
N ILE A 114 -9.91 -12.33 18.18
CA ILE A 114 -10.95 -12.11 19.20
C ILE A 114 -10.33 -12.17 20.60
N GLY A 115 -10.63 -11.16 21.42
CA GLY A 115 -10.18 -11.08 22.79
C GLY A 115 -11.18 -10.38 23.72
N LYS A 116 -10.85 -10.32 25.02
CA LYS A 116 -11.60 -9.52 25.98
C LYS A 116 -11.38 -8.03 25.73
N PRO A 117 -12.37 -7.16 25.98
CA PRO A 117 -12.18 -5.71 25.90
C PRO A 117 -11.01 -5.23 26.75
N GLY A 118 -10.23 -4.28 26.22
CA GLY A 118 -9.02 -3.74 26.82
C GLY A 118 -7.81 -3.91 25.90
N VAL A 119 -6.81 -3.02 26.04
CA VAL A 119 -5.64 -2.97 25.15
C VAL A 119 -4.66 -4.14 25.30
N SER A 120 -4.86 -4.99 26.34
CA SER A 120 -3.99 -6.16 26.55
C SER A 120 -4.27 -7.24 25.51
N PRO A 121 -3.30 -7.70 24.71
CA PRO A 121 -3.49 -8.77 23.74
C PRO A 121 -3.49 -10.18 24.38
N ALA A 122 -3.28 -10.28 25.68
CA ALA A 122 -3.09 -11.58 26.37
C ALA A 122 -4.30 -12.53 26.26
N SER A 123 -5.49 -11.98 26.01
CA SER A 123 -6.72 -12.78 25.82
C SER A 123 -6.94 -13.23 24.37
N CYS A 124 -6.18 -12.71 23.42
CA CYS A 124 -6.29 -13.09 22.01
C CYS A 124 -5.44 -14.34 21.75
N THR A 125 -6.08 -15.48 21.63
CA THR A 125 -5.40 -16.78 21.49
C THR A 125 -5.22 -17.23 20.05
N ARG A 126 -5.97 -16.63 19.12
CA ARG A 126 -5.96 -17.00 17.70
C ARG A 126 -6.06 -15.74 16.82
N PRO A 127 -5.04 -15.42 16.03
CA PRO A 127 -5.08 -14.35 15.02
C PRO A 127 -6.21 -14.57 14.02
N GLY A 128 -6.81 -13.46 13.56
CA GLY A 128 -7.74 -13.47 12.45
C GLY A 128 -6.97 -13.30 11.12
N LEU A 129 -7.43 -13.99 10.07
CA LEU A 129 -6.88 -13.86 8.71
C LEU A 129 -8.01 -13.61 7.72
N VAL A 130 -7.87 -12.54 6.94
CA VAL A 130 -8.75 -12.23 5.81
C VAL A 130 -7.91 -12.04 4.55
N VAL A 131 -8.29 -12.72 3.47
CA VAL A 131 -7.70 -12.50 2.14
C VAL A 131 -8.82 -12.20 1.16
N MET A 132 -8.74 -11.07 0.49
CA MET A 132 -9.68 -10.65 -0.55
C MET A 132 -8.92 -10.24 -1.81
N ALA A 133 -9.47 -10.54 -2.98
CA ALA A 133 -8.97 -10.10 -4.26
C ALA A 133 -10.08 -9.42 -5.06
N TYR A 134 -9.78 -8.30 -5.68
CA TYR A 134 -10.75 -7.51 -6.44
C TYR A 134 -10.08 -6.74 -7.59
N PRO A 135 -10.82 -6.48 -8.69
CA PRO A 135 -10.34 -5.61 -9.76
C PRO A 135 -10.02 -4.22 -9.22
N PHE A 136 -8.86 -3.70 -9.57
CA PHE A 136 -8.45 -2.37 -9.10
C PHE A 136 -7.53 -1.72 -10.12
N PRO A 137 -7.90 -0.57 -10.70
CA PRO A 137 -7.04 0.19 -11.59
C PRO A 137 -5.88 0.84 -10.80
N PRO A 138 -4.82 1.31 -11.48
CA PRO A 138 -3.78 2.12 -10.83
C PRO A 138 -4.37 3.32 -10.10
N LEU A 139 -3.93 3.55 -8.85
CA LEU A 139 -4.58 4.46 -7.89
C LEU A 139 -4.60 5.93 -8.36
N LEU A 140 -3.56 6.41 -9.04
CA LEU A 140 -3.43 7.80 -9.47
C LEU A 140 -3.65 7.99 -10.98
N GLY A 141 -4.01 6.92 -11.69
CA GLY A 141 -4.28 6.97 -13.13
C GLY A 141 -3.05 7.30 -13.98
N GLU A 142 -3.28 7.69 -15.24
CA GLU A 142 -2.21 7.95 -16.23
C GLU A 142 -1.74 9.42 -16.29
N LYS A 143 -2.53 10.34 -15.73
CA LYS A 143 -2.18 11.77 -15.73
C LYS A 143 -1.23 12.10 -14.58
N PRO A 144 -0.28 13.04 -14.79
CA PRO A 144 0.54 13.53 -13.70
C PRO A 144 -0.31 14.04 -12.53
N ALA A 145 -0.03 13.50 -11.33
CA ALA A 145 -0.77 13.82 -10.11
C ALA A 145 -0.44 15.23 -9.60
N ARG A 146 -1.42 15.84 -8.94
CA ARG A 146 -1.26 17.11 -8.21
C ARG A 146 -1.27 16.80 -6.71
N LEU A 147 -0.22 17.22 -6.02
CA LEU A 147 0.00 16.91 -4.62
C LEU A 147 -0.01 18.17 -3.76
N ILE A 148 -0.42 18.01 -2.49
CA ILE A 148 -0.20 19.01 -1.45
C ILE A 148 0.72 18.45 -0.36
N THR A 149 1.33 19.34 0.40
CA THR A 149 1.97 18.98 1.67
C THR A 149 0.92 18.92 2.77
N SER A 150 0.77 17.76 3.42
CA SER A 150 -0.15 17.60 4.55
C SER A 150 0.38 18.28 5.81
N SER A 151 -0.52 18.86 6.60
CA SER A 151 -0.22 19.27 7.98
C SER A 151 -0.20 18.09 8.96
N VAL A 152 -0.72 16.94 8.56
CA VAL A 152 -0.66 15.70 9.35
C VAL A 152 0.71 15.06 9.15
N GLN A 153 1.45 14.92 10.24
CA GLN A 153 2.77 14.28 10.22
C GLN A 153 2.66 12.77 10.12
N ARG A 154 3.65 12.18 9.47
CA ARG A 154 3.84 10.73 9.49
C ARG A 154 4.21 10.26 10.89
N LYS A 155 3.77 9.09 11.29
CA LYS A 155 4.06 8.50 12.61
C LYS A 155 5.55 8.51 12.90
N ALA A 156 5.92 9.03 14.06
CA ALA A 156 7.30 8.95 14.53
C ALA A 156 7.65 7.48 14.87
N PRO A 157 8.90 7.03 14.62
CA PRO A 157 9.33 5.65 14.93
C PRO A 157 9.12 5.23 16.40
N ARG A 158 9.11 6.20 17.32
CA ARG A 158 8.83 5.96 18.75
C ARG A 158 7.34 5.76 19.06
N SER A 159 6.44 6.10 18.14
CA SER A 159 5.00 5.90 18.27
C SER A 159 4.62 4.53 17.69
N VAL A 160 4.52 4.45 16.37
CA VAL A 160 4.32 3.20 15.61
C VAL A 160 5.29 3.25 14.45
N ASP A 161 6.26 2.35 14.41
CA ASP A 161 7.28 2.32 13.34
C ASP A 161 6.61 2.18 11.97
N ALA A 162 6.87 3.11 11.06
CA ALA A 162 6.29 3.12 9.72
C ALA A 162 6.69 1.89 8.88
N ARG A 163 7.78 1.20 9.26
CA ARG A 163 8.20 -0.07 8.64
C ARG A 163 7.22 -1.21 8.93
N VAL A 164 6.49 -1.14 10.04
CA VAL A 164 5.39 -2.07 10.33
C VAL A 164 4.16 -1.66 9.54
N LYS A 165 3.73 -2.50 8.62
CA LYS A 165 2.52 -2.25 7.83
C LYS A 165 1.27 -2.60 8.63
N SER A 166 1.01 -1.82 9.70
CA SER A 166 -0.07 -2.03 10.66
C SER A 166 -1.41 -1.49 10.16
N LEU A 167 -2.51 -1.90 10.78
CA LEU A 167 -3.86 -1.37 10.51
C LEU A 167 -4.07 0.07 11.00
N ASN A 168 -3.08 0.69 11.66
CA ASN A 168 -3.15 2.06 12.15
C ASN A 168 -2.85 3.07 11.03
N TYR A 169 -3.82 3.30 10.15
CA TYR A 169 -3.69 4.17 8.96
C TYR A 169 -4.48 5.49 9.08
N LEU A 170 -4.89 5.88 10.28
CA LEU A 170 -5.72 7.07 10.45
C LEU A 170 -4.99 8.36 10.07
N ASP A 171 -3.68 8.46 10.33
CA ASP A 171 -2.84 9.57 9.88
C ASP A 171 -2.83 9.68 8.33
N ASN A 172 -2.68 8.56 7.62
CA ASN A 172 -2.75 8.50 6.16
C ASN A 172 -4.14 8.93 5.64
N VAL A 173 -5.23 8.46 6.29
CA VAL A 173 -6.60 8.85 5.95
C VAL A 173 -6.82 10.34 6.14
N LEU A 174 -6.37 10.92 7.26
CA LEU A 174 -6.50 12.35 7.53
C LEU A 174 -5.71 13.21 6.53
N ALA A 175 -4.48 12.79 6.18
CA ALA A 175 -3.70 13.44 5.14
C ALA A 175 -4.39 13.37 3.77
N LYS A 176 -4.97 12.21 3.43
CA LYS A 176 -5.74 12.04 2.19
C LYS A 176 -6.99 12.92 2.15
N LEU A 177 -7.69 13.05 3.28
CA LEU A 177 -8.84 13.96 3.37
C LEU A 177 -8.43 15.42 3.12
N GLN A 178 -7.25 15.87 3.60
CA GLN A 178 -6.74 17.20 3.28
C GLN A 178 -6.54 17.38 1.77
N ALA A 179 -5.95 16.40 1.08
CA ALA A 179 -5.79 16.44 -0.37
C ALA A 179 -7.15 16.53 -1.08
N ILE A 180 -8.10 15.70 -0.69
CA ILE A 180 -9.46 15.69 -1.26
C ILE A 180 -10.14 17.06 -1.07
N CYS A 181 -10.09 17.63 0.14
CA CYS A 181 -10.67 18.93 0.43
C CYS A 181 -10.01 20.07 -0.37
N ALA A 182 -8.73 19.93 -0.70
CA ALA A 182 -8.00 20.89 -1.54
C ALA A 182 -8.17 20.63 -3.06
N GLY A 183 -8.93 19.61 -3.47
CA GLY A 183 -9.07 19.22 -4.88
C GLY A 183 -7.80 18.65 -5.49
N MET A 184 -6.94 18.03 -4.68
CA MET A 184 -5.67 17.41 -5.08
C MET A 184 -5.76 15.89 -5.06
N ASP A 185 -4.84 15.23 -5.77
CA ASP A 185 -4.88 13.79 -5.98
C ASP A 185 -4.31 13.01 -4.79
N ASP A 186 -3.25 13.52 -4.13
CA ASP A 186 -2.66 12.92 -2.94
C ASP A 186 -1.92 13.98 -2.07
N ALA A 187 -1.38 13.55 -0.91
CA ALA A 187 -0.64 14.42 -0.01
C ALA A 187 0.73 13.84 0.36
N ILE A 188 1.75 14.71 0.35
CA ILE A 188 3.06 14.42 0.91
C ILE A 188 2.99 14.58 2.42
N MET A 189 3.47 13.58 3.14
CA MET A 189 3.57 13.58 4.60
C MET A 189 5.02 13.79 5.02
N LEU A 190 5.23 14.66 5.98
CA LEU A 190 6.55 14.93 6.58
C LEU A 190 6.72 14.14 7.87
N ASP A 191 7.95 13.82 8.21
CA ASP A 191 8.31 13.28 9.52
C ASP A 191 8.31 14.39 10.61
N SER A 192 8.62 14.01 11.84
CA SER A 192 8.69 14.94 12.98
C SER A 192 9.80 16.00 12.88
N ASN A 193 10.75 15.85 11.94
CA ASN A 193 11.84 16.80 11.70
C ASN A 193 11.56 17.70 10.48
N GLY A 194 10.40 17.56 9.84
CA GLY A 194 10.05 18.29 8.63
C GLY A 194 10.67 17.75 7.35
N CYS A 195 11.26 16.54 7.40
CA CYS A 195 11.76 15.86 6.23
C CYS A 195 10.65 15.04 5.56
N ILE A 196 10.75 14.83 4.25
CA ILE A 196 9.80 14.03 3.49
C ILE A 196 9.86 12.58 4.00
N ALA A 197 8.71 12.02 4.34
CA ALA A 197 8.55 10.61 4.63
C ALA A 197 8.06 9.85 3.39
N GLU A 198 6.81 10.00 3.06
CA GLU A 198 6.15 9.35 1.93
C GLU A 198 4.83 10.09 1.60
N THR A 199 4.01 9.62 0.67
CA THR A 199 2.63 10.11 0.51
C THR A 199 1.66 9.27 1.37
N THR A 200 0.35 9.45 1.16
CA THR A 200 -0.64 8.71 1.94
C THR A 200 -0.62 7.19 1.69
N GLY A 201 -0.03 6.73 0.59
CA GLY A 201 0.03 5.31 0.25
C GLY A 201 1.17 4.91 -0.68
N ALA A 202 2.16 5.80 -0.93
CA ALA A 202 3.26 5.56 -1.87
C ALA A 202 4.55 6.24 -1.42
N ASN A 203 5.70 5.65 -1.75
CA ASN A 203 7.01 6.26 -1.54
C ASN A 203 7.27 7.36 -2.59
N VAL A 204 8.15 8.29 -2.28
CA VAL A 204 8.48 9.45 -3.12
C VAL A 204 9.87 9.28 -3.72
N PHE A 205 10.01 9.65 -5.00
CA PHE A 205 11.28 9.78 -5.71
C PHE A 205 11.36 11.13 -6.39
N ALA A 206 12.57 11.67 -6.48
CA ALA A 206 12.87 12.88 -7.23
C ALA A 206 14.10 12.67 -8.12
N VAL A 207 14.06 13.15 -9.34
CA VAL A 207 15.23 13.26 -10.23
C VAL A 207 15.79 14.66 -10.09
N ILE A 208 17.05 14.78 -9.70
CA ILE A 208 17.74 16.04 -9.51
C ILE A 208 19.10 15.96 -10.22
N ARG A 209 19.28 16.77 -11.24
CA ARG A 209 20.54 16.80 -12.04
C ARG A 209 20.94 15.42 -12.58
N GLY A 210 19.96 14.63 -13.01
CA GLY A 210 20.17 13.31 -13.60
C GLY A 210 20.36 12.17 -12.59
N SER A 211 20.38 12.43 -11.28
CA SER A 211 20.43 11.40 -10.21
C SER A 211 19.06 11.20 -9.61
N LEU A 212 18.76 9.96 -9.22
CA LEU A 212 17.52 9.56 -8.56
C LEU A 212 17.68 9.63 -7.05
N HIS A 213 16.83 10.38 -6.38
CA HIS A 213 16.82 10.55 -4.93
C HIS A 213 15.52 10.03 -4.33
N THR A 214 15.59 9.43 -3.15
CA THR A 214 14.41 8.99 -2.38
C THR A 214 14.65 9.16 -0.89
N PRO A 215 13.62 9.47 -0.09
CA PRO A 215 13.75 9.54 1.36
C PRO A 215 14.29 8.24 1.96
N ASN A 216 15.08 8.37 3.03
CA ASN A 216 15.45 7.21 3.85
C ASN A 216 14.22 6.61 4.55
N LEU A 217 14.36 5.40 5.08
CA LEU A 217 13.24 4.65 5.69
C LEU A 217 13.00 4.96 7.17
N THR A 218 13.40 6.14 7.67
CA THR A 218 13.21 6.49 9.08
C THR A 218 11.73 6.63 9.44
N ALA A 219 10.91 7.18 8.54
CA ALA A 219 9.46 7.37 8.75
C ALA A 219 8.63 6.91 7.54
N ALA A 220 9.20 6.11 6.64
CA ALA A 220 8.55 5.59 5.44
C ALA A 220 8.49 4.06 5.45
N LEU A 221 7.48 3.51 4.79
CA LEU A 221 7.38 2.07 4.58
C LEU A 221 8.49 1.61 3.63
N PRO A 222 9.19 0.47 3.91
CA PRO A 222 10.11 -0.15 2.97
C PRO A 222 9.31 -0.78 1.80
N GLY A 223 8.99 0.06 0.81
CA GLY A 223 8.13 -0.32 -0.31
C GLY A 223 8.80 -1.33 -1.23
N ILE A 224 8.10 -2.41 -1.58
CA ILE A 224 8.57 -3.43 -2.54
C ILE A 224 8.73 -2.80 -3.93
N THR A 225 7.79 -1.98 -4.35
CA THR A 225 7.91 -1.21 -5.59
C THR A 225 9.07 -0.22 -5.53
N ARG A 226 9.30 0.43 -4.37
CA ARG A 226 10.46 1.31 -4.16
C ARG A 226 11.78 0.57 -4.38
N TYR A 227 11.97 -0.59 -3.79
CA TYR A 227 13.16 -1.40 -4.00
C TYR A 227 13.33 -1.85 -5.45
N THR A 228 12.24 -2.24 -6.08
CA THR A 228 12.24 -2.62 -7.49
C THR A 228 12.70 -1.47 -8.38
N VAL A 229 12.19 -0.26 -8.14
CA VAL A 229 12.58 0.95 -8.89
C VAL A 229 14.05 1.31 -8.66
N ILE A 230 14.56 1.17 -7.43
CA ILE A 230 15.98 1.38 -7.14
C ILE A 230 16.86 0.38 -7.93
N GLN A 231 16.46 -0.88 -8.00
CA GLN A 231 17.18 -1.91 -8.77
C GLN A 231 17.16 -1.58 -10.28
N LEU A 232 15.98 -1.30 -10.84
CA LEU A 232 15.83 -0.93 -12.26
C LEU A 232 16.65 0.32 -12.61
N ALA A 233 16.69 1.32 -11.74
CA ALA A 233 17.49 2.52 -11.95
C ALA A 233 18.99 2.20 -11.98
N LYS A 234 19.48 1.37 -11.07
CA LYS A 234 20.89 0.91 -11.04
C LYS A 234 21.25 0.10 -12.28
N GLU A 235 20.37 -0.79 -12.74
CA GLU A 235 20.55 -1.58 -13.97
C GLU A 235 20.64 -0.68 -15.23
N GLN A 236 19.94 0.46 -15.20
CA GLN A 236 20.00 1.48 -16.26
C GLN A 236 21.16 2.48 -16.10
N GLY A 237 22.05 2.27 -15.12
CA GLY A 237 23.20 3.16 -14.87
C GLY A 237 22.81 4.51 -14.24
N ILE A 238 21.59 4.64 -13.70
CA ILE A 238 21.14 5.84 -13.01
C ILE A 238 21.68 5.80 -11.57
N GLN A 239 22.39 6.85 -11.15
CA GLN A 239 22.84 6.98 -9.79
C GLN A 239 21.64 7.13 -8.85
N VAL A 240 21.59 6.34 -7.76
CA VAL A 240 20.53 6.38 -6.75
C VAL A 240 21.09 6.77 -5.39
N GLU A 241 20.45 7.73 -4.74
CA GLU A 241 20.79 8.20 -3.41
C GLU A 241 19.57 8.12 -2.45
N GLU A 242 19.72 7.34 -1.40
CA GLU A 242 18.75 7.26 -0.30
C GLU A 242 19.22 8.22 0.80
N ARG A 243 18.50 9.34 1.00
CA ARG A 243 18.92 10.40 1.93
C ARG A 243 17.72 11.10 2.58
N GLN A 244 17.98 11.93 3.57
CA GLN A 244 16.97 12.89 4.02
C GLN A 244 16.69 13.89 2.90
N MET A 245 15.42 14.17 2.69
CA MET A 245 14.93 15.11 1.68
C MET A 245 13.94 16.10 2.32
N THR A 246 13.93 17.29 1.80
CA THR A 246 12.99 18.35 2.21
C THR A 246 12.08 18.72 1.04
N LEU A 247 11.03 19.50 1.30
CA LEU A 247 10.16 20.01 0.23
C LEU A 247 10.93 20.82 -0.81
N GLY A 248 12.00 21.52 -0.39
CA GLY A 248 12.88 22.25 -1.29
C GLY A 248 13.51 21.37 -2.37
N ASP A 249 13.86 20.12 -2.02
CA ASP A 249 14.40 19.14 -2.98
C ASP A 249 13.36 18.79 -4.06
N LEU A 250 12.09 18.65 -3.69
CA LEU A 250 11.01 18.36 -4.65
C LEU A 250 10.69 19.55 -5.54
N TYR A 251 10.69 20.78 -4.99
CA TYR A 251 10.34 21.97 -5.76
C TYR A 251 11.35 22.33 -6.84
N VAL A 252 12.61 21.88 -6.69
CA VAL A 252 13.68 22.11 -7.68
C VAL A 252 14.02 20.88 -8.51
N ALA A 253 13.28 19.78 -8.30
CA ALA A 253 13.49 18.54 -9.02
C ALA A 253 13.11 18.66 -10.51
N ASP A 254 13.84 17.95 -11.36
CA ASP A 254 13.54 17.82 -12.79
C ASP A 254 12.29 16.95 -13.00
N GLU A 255 12.16 15.87 -12.19
CA GLU A 255 11.02 14.94 -12.15
C GLU A 255 10.72 14.54 -10.71
N VAL A 256 9.45 14.35 -10.38
CA VAL A 256 9.00 13.68 -9.14
C VAL A 256 8.01 12.60 -9.50
N PHE A 257 8.14 11.43 -8.87
CA PHE A 257 7.19 10.34 -9.03
C PHE A 257 7.02 9.54 -7.74
N LEU A 258 5.92 8.82 -7.68
CA LEU A 258 5.48 8.03 -6.54
C LEU A 258 5.53 6.55 -6.89
N THR A 259 5.80 5.70 -5.90
CA THR A 259 5.86 4.25 -6.10
C THR A 259 5.11 3.48 -5.01
N GLY A 260 4.32 2.50 -5.43
CA GLY A 260 3.58 1.63 -4.52
C GLY A 260 2.88 0.51 -5.27
N THR A 261 2.49 -0.55 -4.60
CA THR A 261 1.83 -1.70 -5.25
C THR A 261 0.52 -1.30 -5.97
N ALA A 262 -0.29 -0.45 -5.34
CA ALA A 262 -1.53 0.06 -5.95
C ALA A 262 -1.29 1.26 -6.88
N THR A 263 -0.23 2.00 -6.66
CA THR A 263 0.14 3.20 -7.42
C THR A 263 1.00 2.86 -8.64
N GLU A 264 1.73 1.73 -8.59
CA GLU A 264 2.80 1.39 -9.54
C GLU A 264 3.88 2.49 -9.54
N ILE A 265 4.11 3.14 -10.67
CA ILE A 265 4.90 4.37 -10.78
C ILE A 265 3.99 5.46 -11.31
N ALA A 266 3.72 6.49 -10.52
CA ALA A 266 2.87 7.61 -10.89
C ALA A 266 3.62 8.93 -10.80
N VAL A 267 3.61 9.73 -11.86
CA VAL A 267 4.30 11.01 -11.92
C VAL A 267 3.55 12.08 -11.14
N ALA A 268 4.27 12.92 -10.40
CA ALA A 268 3.74 14.13 -9.77
C ALA A 268 4.11 15.35 -10.64
N GLY A 269 3.13 15.96 -11.28
CA GLY A 269 3.32 17.13 -12.14
C GLY A 269 3.24 18.47 -11.41
N GLU A 270 2.64 18.48 -10.22
CA GLU A 270 2.44 19.67 -9.40
C GLU A 270 2.54 19.33 -7.91
N ILE A 271 3.22 20.18 -7.13
CA ILE A 271 3.31 20.07 -5.66
C ILE A 271 3.10 21.46 -5.05
N ASP A 272 2.11 21.60 -4.18
CA ASP A 272 1.78 22.85 -3.49
C ASP A 272 1.62 24.06 -4.45
N GLY A 273 0.93 23.84 -5.59
CA GLY A 273 0.72 24.83 -6.62
C GLY A 273 1.96 25.13 -7.49
N ARG A 274 3.06 24.40 -7.29
CA ARG A 274 4.29 24.53 -8.07
C ARG A 274 4.39 23.41 -9.11
N LYS A 275 4.56 23.77 -10.38
CA LYS A 275 4.84 22.82 -11.44
C LYS A 275 6.22 22.19 -11.20
N ILE A 276 6.32 20.87 -11.31
CA ILE A 276 7.58 20.12 -11.23
C ILE A 276 8.08 19.87 -12.66
N GLY A 277 9.31 20.28 -12.94
CA GLY A 277 9.86 20.24 -14.31
C GLY A 277 8.94 20.95 -15.31
N ASP A 278 8.51 20.24 -16.34
CA ASP A 278 7.52 20.75 -17.29
C ASP A 278 6.07 20.32 -16.96
N GLY A 279 5.86 19.66 -15.83
CA GLY A 279 4.57 19.13 -15.37
C GLY A 279 4.12 17.85 -16.07
N LYS A 280 5.01 17.19 -16.81
CA LYS A 280 4.75 15.96 -17.57
C LYS A 280 5.62 14.81 -17.08
N THR A 281 5.43 13.64 -17.67
CA THR A 281 6.30 12.48 -17.44
C THR A 281 7.67 12.76 -18.07
N GLY A 282 8.70 12.82 -17.24
CA GLY A 282 10.06 13.02 -17.69
C GLY A 282 10.73 11.74 -18.20
N PRO A 283 11.94 11.83 -18.78
CA PRO A 283 12.61 10.71 -19.42
C PRO A 283 12.99 9.59 -18.43
N VAL A 284 13.40 9.91 -17.20
CA VAL A 284 13.78 8.90 -16.18
C VAL A 284 12.55 8.14 -15.71
N ALA A 285 11.49 8.83 -15.34
CA ALA A 285 10.24 8.20 -14.92
C ALA A 285 9.67 7.32 -16.05
N SER A 286 9.67 7.81 -17.30
CA SER A 286 9.19 7.06 -18.47
C SER A 286 9.96 5.75 -18.68
N ALA A 287 11.30 5.81 -18.61
CA ALA A 287 12.15 4.62 -18.76
C ALA A 287 11.90 3.60 -17.66
N LEU A 288 11.80 4.04 -16.39
CA LEU A 288 11.52 3.19 -15.25
C LEU A 288 10.10 2.58 -15.29
N MET A 289 9.10 3.35 -15.72
CA MET A 289 7.73 2.86 -15.91
C MET A 289 7.69 1.72 -16.93
N LYS A 290 8.37 1.89 -18.08
CA LYS A 290 8.43 0.85 -19.11
C LYS A 290 9.05 -0.43 -18.58
N SER A 291 10.23 -0.34 -17.97
CA SER A 291 10.92 -1.53 -17.41
C SER A 291 10.15 -2.18 -16.28
N TYR A 292 9.46 -1.39 -15.46
CA TYR A 292 8.59 -1.91 -14.39
C TYR A 292 7.41 -2.71 -14.97
N GLN A 293 6.74 -2.20 -16.01
CA GLN A 293 5.63 -2.90 -16.67
C GLN A 293 6.07 -4.23 -17.31
N GLU A 294 7.24 -4.26 -17.95
CA GLU A 294 7.81 -5.50 -18.49
C GLU A 294 8.10 -6.52 -17.36
N LEU A 295 8.67 -6.04 -16.26
CA LEU A 295 9.07 -6.86 -15.12
C LEU A 295 7.86 -7.50 -14.39
N VAL A 296 6.77 -6.77 -14.17
CA VAL A 296 5.60 -7.28 -13.44
C VAL A 296 4.80 -8.31 -14.22
N ILE A 297 4.94 -8.33 -15.56
CA ILE A 297 4.24 -9.28 -16.43
C ILE A 297 5.05 -10.56 -16.65
N SER A 298 6.36 -10.45 -16.88
CA SER A 298 7.19 -11.56 -17.37
C SER A 298 8.51 -11.75 -16.60
N GLY A 299 8.72 -10.99 -15.53
CA GLY A 299 9.94 -11.06 -14.72
C GLY A 299 10.08 -12.35 -13.90
N PRO A 300 11.28 -12.59 -13.34
CA PRO A 300 11.60 -13.82 -12.59
C PRO A 300 10.83 -13.96 -11.27
N HIS A 301 10.27 -12.86 -10.74
CA HIS A 301 9.54 -12.82 -9.47
C HIS A 301 8.02 -12.85 -9.64
N VAL A 302 7.53 -13.47 -10.73
CA VAL A 302 6.10 -13.62 -11.03
C VAL A 302 5.66 -15.04 -10.72
N THR A 303 4.83 -15.21 -9.69
CA THR A 303 4.20 -16.48 -9.33
C THR A 303 2.91 -16.65 -10.13
N ARG A 304 2.81 -17.71 -10.95
CA ARG A 304 1.63 -17.94 -11.81
C ARG A 304 0.45 -18.48 -11.02
N ILE A 305 -0.74 -17.99 -11.37
CA ILE A 305 -2.03 -18.53 -10.91
C ILE A 305 -2.34 -19.75 -11.80
N GLU A 306 -2.23 -20.94 -11.25
CA GLU A 306 -2.50 -22.22 -11.96
C GLU A 306 -4.00 -22.56 -12.04
#